data_79ea8b12bb85135067b26acd807ac48b
#
_entry.id   79ea8b12bb85135067b26acd807ac48b
#
_cell.length_a   1.000
_cell.length_b   1.000
_cell.length_c   1.000
_cell.angle_alpha   90.00
_cell.angle_beta   90.00
_cell.angle_gamma   90.00
#
_symmetry.space_group_name_H-M   'P 1'
#
loop_
_entity.id
_entity.type
_entity.pdbx_description
1 polymer ?
#
loop_
_entity_poly.entity_id
_entity_poly.type
_entity_poly.pdbx_seq_one_letter_code
_entity_poly.pdbx_strand_id
1 'polypeptide(L)'
;MTDVNSEPKDLIAEQLNLDHNYSFSVKDFLSQTLISHAWEEFEAKLSVGTNQTTPELHVAMTVFPKPWIFVKVLTGSLLTYLLLLALLSHYQLSAINLIPALIFTGCFAVPMAVLTLFFEMNTTENVSVVFVSKLVLVGGALSFLFTFALFDYFSILEKLYGAASAGFIEEIAKFAAVLILGRQLIKSRHPFILNGILYGAAVGTGFAGFEAAGYALRAGLESNSFKALNDLIILRGMLSPFMHITWTAIAAGAFWMAYAKTQDFFKSIFSGRFLSLFAISVGIHFLWNFPLIETFNLPETLDYVKLFMLGILSWMIVFRLAFTGFQEIRIKLQS
;
A
#
# COMPACT_ATOMS: atom_id res chain seq x y z
N MET A 1 7.67 -21.10 -44.32
CA MET A 1 6.78 -21.69 -43.29
C MET A 1 7.24 -21.09 -41.96
N THR A 2 6.63 -19.99 -41.58
CA THR A 2 6.91 -19.32 -40.30
C THR A 2 6.05 -19.96 -39.22
N ASP A 3 6.71 -20.41 -38.19
CA ASP A 3 6.15 -21.11 -37.05
C ASP A 3 5.16 -20.17 -36.29
N VAL A 4 3.87 -20.47 -36.33
CA VAL A 4 2.76 -19.63 -35.82
C VAL A 4 2.45 -19.92 -34.32
N ASN A 5 3.34 -20.61 -33.61
CA ASN A 5 3.12 -21.04 -32.22
C ASN A 5 4.08 -20.43 -31.18
N SER A 6 4.61 -19.22 -31.41
CA SER A 6 5.29 -18.50 -30.31
C SER A 6 4.24 -17.90 -29.39
N GLU A 7 4.26 -18.27 -28.11
CA GLU A 7 3.40 -17.67 -27.08
C GLU A 7 3.59 -16.15 -27.01
N PRO A 8 2.54 -15.36 -26.68
CA PRO A 8 2.64 -13.88 -26.61
C PRO A 8 3.72 -13.35 -25.68
N LYS A 9 4.22 -14.18 -24.76
CA LYS A 9 5.31 -13.85 -23.83
C LYS A 9 6.67 -13.76 -24.54
N ASP A 10 6.92 -14.61 -25.53
CA ASP A 10 8.21 -14.66 -26.24
C ASP A 10 8.36 -13.51 -27.21
N LEU A 11 7.28 -13.07 -27.84
CA LEU A 11 7.28 -11.91 -28.74
C LEU A 11 7.60 -10.58 -28.02
N ILE A 12 7.14 -10.43 -26.77
CA ILE A 12 7.43 -9.25 -25.95
C ILE A 12 8.88 -9.28 -25.45
N ALA A 13 9.38 -10.43 -25.08
CA ALA A 13 10.77 -10.61 -24.61
C ALA A 13 11.77 -10.40 -25.77
N GLU A 14 11.45 -10.90 -26.96
CA GLU A 14 12.27 -10.75 -28.16
C GLU A 14 12.29 -9.31 -28.71
N GLN A 15 11.16 -8.61 -28.67
CA GLN A 15 11.09 -7.19 -29.06
C GLN A 15 11.81 -6.25 -28.08
N LEU A 16 12.00 -6.67 -26.82
CA LEU A 16 12.61 -5.84 -25.78
C LEU A 16 14.07 -6.18 -25.51
N ASN A 17 14.66 -7.13 -26.25
CA ASN A 17 16.02 -7.62 -26.03
C ASN A 17 16.30 -7.94 -24.56
N LEU A 18 15.27 -8.46 -23.86
CA LEU A 18 15.37 -8.80 -22.43
C LEU A 18 16.20 -10.09 -22.31
N ASP A 19 17.25 -10.05 -21.53
CA ASP A 19 17.96 -11.25 -21.13
C ASP A 19 16.94 -12.26 -20.55
N HIS A 20 16.79 -13.41 -21.21
CA HIS A 20 15.86 -14.49 -20.81
C HIS A 20 16.10 -15.05 -19.40
N ASN A 21 17.19 -14.61 -18.73
CA ASN A 21 17.62 -15.09 -17.41
C ASN A 21 17.15 -14.23 -16.23
N TYR A 22 16.26 -13.25 -16.44
CA TYR A 22 15.78 -12.44 -15.32
C TYR A 22 14.60 -13.10 -14.62
N SER A 23 14.88 -14.09 -13.78
CA SER A 23 13.88 -14.73 -12.93
C SER A 23 13.79 -14.02 -11.58
N PHE A 24 12.56 -13.66 -11.17
CA PHE A 24 12.31 -13.20 -9.80
C PHE A 24 12.57 -14.35 -8.82
N SER A 25 13.46 -14.13 -7.89
CA SER A 25 13.73 -15.06 -6.80
C SER A 25 13.32 -14.43 -5.46
N VAL A 26 12.36 -15.04 -4.78
CA VAL A 26 11.95 -14.61 -3.43
C VAL A 26 13.13 -14.68 -2.45
N LYS A 27 14.01 -15.67 -2.61
CA LYS A 27 15.22 -15.80 -1.79
C LYS A 27 16.14 -14.60 -1.97
N ASP A 28 16.38 -14.15 -3.21
CA ASP A 28 17.22 -13.00 -3.50
C ASP A 28 16.56 -11.70 -3.05
N PHE A 29 15.26 -11.56 -3.25
CA PHE A 29 14.48 -10.42 -2.78
C PHE A 29 14.61 -10.23 -1.26
N LEU A 30 14.51 -11.30 -0.49
CA LEU A 30 14.61 -11.26 0.97
C LEU A 30 16.03 -11.46 1.51
N SER A 31 17.04 -11.58 0.65
CA SER A 31 18.42 -11.95 1.06
C SER A 31 19.07 -10.98 2.05
N GLN A 32 18.66 -9.71 2.06
CA GLN A 32 19.24 -8.67 2.91
C GLN A 32 18.47 -8.45 4.22
N THR A 33 17.31 -9.08 4.42
CA THR A 33 16.42 -8.80 5.56
C THR A 33 17.00 -9.17 6.92
N LEU A 34 17.81 -10.24 6.98
CA LEU A 34 18.39 -10.77 8.23
C LEU A 34 19.87 -10.44 8.39
N ILE A 35 20.46 -9.70 7.45
CA ILE A 35 21.86 -9.29 7.52
C ILE A 35 21.99 -8.03 8.37
N SER A 36 23.13 -7.87 9.04
CA SER A 36 23.48 -6.65 9.75
C SER A 36 23.92 -5.59 8.74
N HIS A 37 23.31 -4.42 8.80
CA HIS A 37 23.65 -3.25 7.97
C HIS A 37 24.20 -2.12 8.82
N ALA A 38 25.15 -1.38 8.29
CA ALA A 38 25.71 -0.21 8.93
C ALA A 38 24.68 0.92 9.02
N TRP A 39 24.83 1.82 9.99
CA TRP A 39 23.93 2.96 10.14
C TRP A 39 23.95 3.88 8.92
N GLU A 40 25.13 4.07 8.33
CA GLU A 40 25.34 4.88 7.14
C GLU A 40 24.59 4.35 5.91
N GLU A 41 24.47 3.03 5.77
CA GLU A 41 23.64 2.41 4.71
C GLU A 41 22.15 2.70 4.90
N PHE A 42 21.70 2.68 6.16
CA PHE A 42 20.32 3.03 6.50
C PHE A 42 20.02 4.50 6.20
N GLU A 43 20.90 5.43 6.62
CA GLU A 43 20.77 6.87 6.34
C GLU A 43 20.79 7.15 4.83
N ALA A 44 21.72 6.54 4.10
CA ALA A 44 21.82 6.70 2.65
C ALA A 44 20.51 6.31 1.93
N LYS A 45 19.91 5.18 2.32
CA LYS A 45 18.63 4.71 1.75
C LYS A 45 17.45 5.64 2.07
N LEU A 46 17.43 6.29 3.21
CA LEU A 46 16.36 7.22 3.59
C LEU A 46 16.59 8.65 3.08
N SER A 47 17.81 9.00 2.70
CA SER A 47 18.17 10.34 2.23
C SER A 47 17.94 10.57 0.72
N VAL A 48 17.40 9.58 0.01
CA VAL A 48 17.12 9.66 -1.44
C VAL A 48 15.93 10.56 -1.78
N GLY A 49 15.76 10.84 -3.07
CA GLY A 49 14.55 11.47 -3.62
C GLY A 49 14.51 12.99 -3.55
N THR A 50 15.63 13.65 -3.24
CA THR A 50 15.79 15.09 -3.42
C THR A 50 16.43 15.40 -4.78
N ASN A 51 16.49 16.69 -5.18
CA ASN A 51 17.18 17.08 -6.41
C ASN A 51 18.68 16.74 -6.42
N GLN A 52 19.27 16.59 -5.24
CA GLN A 52 20.70 16.32 -5.07
C GLN A 52 21.00 14.83 -4.85
N THR A 53 20.03 14.08 -4.32
CA THR A 53 20.23 12.69 -3.88
C THR A 53 19.44 11.67 -4.70
N THR A 54 18.68 12.09 -5.72
CA THR A 54 18.08 11.17 -6.67
C THR A 54 19.17 10.61 -7.58
N PRO A 55 19.39 9.29 -7.62
CA PRO A 55 20.40 8.69 -8.46
C PRO A 55 20.04 8.86 -9.96
N GLU A 56 21.03 8.82 -10.80
CA GLU A 56 20.80 8.76 -12.24
C GLU A 56 20.08 7.45 -12.60
N LEU A 57 19.21 7.51 -13.60
CA LEU A 57 18.32 6.41 -13.94
C LEU A 57 19.06 5.10 -14.27
N HIS A 58 20.22 5.18 -14.90
CA HIS A 58 21.02 4.01 -15.25
C HIS A 58 21.59 3.27 -14.00
N VAL A 59 21.81 3.99 -12.89
CA VAL A 59 22.28 3.40 -11.62
C VAL A 59 21.11 2.68 -10.90
N ALA A 60 19.92 3.26 -10.97
CA ALA A 60 18.71 2.73 -10.33
C ALA A 60 18.29 1.34 -10.85
N MET A 61 18.89 0.84 -11.94
CA MET A 61 18.34 -0.27 -12.72
C MET A 61 19.18 -1.53 -12.80
N THR A 62 20.37 -1.49 -12.30
CA THR A 62 21.28 -2.63 -12.43
C THR A 62 20.91 -3.82 -11.54
N VAL A 63 20.07 -3.61 -10.53
CA VAL A 63 19.77 -4.64 -9.52
C VAL A 63 18.26 -4.66 -9.19
N PHE A 64 17.68 -5.86 -9.10
CA PHE A 64 16.36 -6.07 -8.51
C PHE A 64 16.38 -5.60 -7.05
N PRO A 65 15.30 -4.94 -6.53
CA PRO A 65 15.30 -4.45 -5.16
C PRO A 65 15.46 -5.59 -4.15
N LYS A 66 16.31 -5.35 -3.16
CA LYS A 66 16.54 -6.25 -2.02
C LYS A 66 16.18 -5.53 -0.73
N PRO A 67 14.88 -5.40 -0.43
CA PRO A 67 14.41 -4.64 0.72
C PRO A 67 14.82 -5.31 2.03
N TRP A 68 15.16 -4.50 3.04
CA TRP A 68 15.55 -4.94 4.36
C TRP A 68 15.16 -3.98 5.49
N ILE A 69 14.95 -2.69 5.17
CA ILE A 69 14.60 -1.66 6.15
C ILE A 69 13.22 -1.94 6.72
N PHE A 70 12.28 -2.43 5.90
CA PHE A 70 10.90 -2.72 6.33
C PHE A 70 10.86 -3.70 7.52
N VAL A 71 11.76 -4.70 7.58
CA VAL A 71 11.85 -5.64 8.71
C VAL A 71 12.33 -4.93 9.97
N LYS A 72 13.29 -4.02 9.85
CA LYS A 72 13.77 -3.23 11.00
C LYS A 72 12.70 -2.28 11.52
N VAL A 73 11.94 -1.64 10.62
CA VAL A 73 10.79 -0.79 10.98
C VAL A 73 9.72 -1.63 11.68
N LEU A 74 9.39 -2.81 11.15
CA LEU A 74 8.42 -3.72 11.77
C LEU A 74 8.89 -4.13 13.17
N THR A 75 10.11 -4.64 13.27
CA THR A 75 10.66 -5.14 14.54
C THR A 75 10.73 -4.03 15.59
N GLY A 76 11.27 -2.86 15.22
CA GLY A 76 11.36 -1.70 16.13
C GLY A 76 10.00 -1.22 16.61
N SER A 77 9.02 -1.11 15.69
CA SER A 77 7.65 -0.70 16.03
C SER A 77 6.94 -1.73 16.91
N LEU A 78 7.09 -3.02 16.64
CA LEU A 78 6.51 -4.08 17.46
C LEU A 78 7.14 -4.14 18.86
N LEU A 79 8.46 -3.99 18.97
CA LEU A 79 9.13 -3.92 20.27
C LEU A 79 8.66 -2.71 21.08
N THR A 80 8.51 -1.54 20.43
CA THR A 80 7.97 -0.34 21.07
C THR A 80 6.54 -0.57 21.57
N TYR A 81 5.69 -1.17 20.73
CA TYR A 81 4.31 -1.53 21.09
C TYR A 81 4.27 -2.48 22.30
N LEU A 82 5.07 -3.54 22.28
CA LEU A 82 5.14 -4.50 23.40
C LEU A 82 5.67 -3.86 24.68
N LEU A 83 6.64 -2.94 24.57
CA LEU A 83 7.12 -2.18 25.73
C LEU A 83 6.02 -1.30 26.32
N LEU A 84 5.29 -0.56 25.49
CA LEU A 84 4.16 0.27 25.94
C LEU A 84 3.09 -0.59 26.62
N LEU A 85 2.78 -1.75 26.03
CA LEU A 85 1.82 -2.69 26.60
C LEU A 85 2.27 -3.23 27.97
N ALA A 86 3.55 -3.58 28.11
CA ALA A 86 4.13 -4.04 29.38
C ALA A 86 4.10 -2.93 30.45
N LEU A 87 4.43 -1.68 30.08
CA LEU A 87 4.36 -0.54 30.99
C LEU A 87 2.91 -0.28 31.46
N LEU A 88 1.94 -0.31 30.55
CA LEU A 88 0.52 -0.16 30.89
C LEU A 88 0.05 -1.29 31.81
N SER A 89 0.45 -2.52 31.54
CA SER A 89 0.12 -3.68 32.38
C SER A 89 0.71 -3.56 33.80
N HIS A 90 1.95 -3.04 33.89
CA HIS A 90 2.63 -2.89 35.19
C HIS A 90 2.09 -1.72 36.02
N TYR A 91 1.92 -0.54 35.40
CA TYR A 91 1.52 0.69 36.09
C TYR A 91 0.01 0.94 36.13
N GLN A 92 -0.77 0.18 35.36
CA GLN A 92 -2.24 0.25 35.31
C GLN A 92 -2.79 1.69 35.11
N LEU A 93 -3.73 2.12 35.95
CA LEU A 93 -4.38 3.43 35.85
C LEU A 93 -3.41 4.63 35.93
N SER A 94 -2.27 4.50 36.61
CA SER A 94 -1.25 5.56 36.67
C SER A 94 -0.54 5.80 35.32
N ALA A 95 -0.62 4.83 34.40
CA ALA A 95 -0.01 4.92 33.06
C ALA A 95 -1.03 5.16 31.94
N ILE A 96 -2.27 5.55 32.23
CA ILE A 96 -3.35 5.76 31.25
C ILE A 96 -2.96 6.71 30.11
N ASN A 97 -2.07 7.67 30.39
CA ASN A 97 -1.52 8.60 29.39
C ASN A 97 -0.69 7.92 28.29
N LEU A 98 -0.30 6.65 28.46
CA LEU A 98 0.38 5.87 27.42
C LEU A 98 -0.59 5.28 26.38
N ILE A 99 -1.90 5.26 26.65
CA ILE A 99 -2.90 4.69 25.72
C ILE A 99 -2.85 5.33 24.33
N PRO A 100 -2.79 6.67 24.15
CA PRO A 100 -2.67 7.28 22.82
C PRO A 100 -1.41 6.82 22.08
N ALA A 101 -0.27 6.70 22.77
CA ALA A 101 0.97 6.22 22.19
C ALA A 101 0.86 4.73 21.78
N LEU A 102 0.21 3.91 22.61
CA LEU A 102 -0.06 2.50 22.30
C LEU A 102 -0.94 2.35 21.06
N ILE A 103 -2.05 3.10 20.98
CA ILE A 103 -2.97 3.09 19.82
C ILE A 103 -2.19 3.51 18.56
N PHE A 104 -1.47 4.64 18.63
CA PHE A 104 -0.71 5.14 17.48
C PHE A 104 0.33 4.11 17.02
N THR A 105 1.18 3.66 17.95
CA THR A 105 2.25 2.70 17.62
C THR A 105 1.68 1.39 17.09
N GLY A 106 0.64 0.83 17.73
CA GLY A 106 0.04 -0.44 17.33
C GLY A 106 -0.66 -0.36 15.96
N CYS A 107 -1.43 0.70 15.71
CA CYS A 107 -2.15 0.85 14.45
C CYS A 107 -1.25 1.21 13.26
N PHE A 108 -0.07 1.81 13.50
CA PHE A 108 0.85 2.19 12.43
C PHE A 108 2.05 1.23 12.29
N ALA A 109 2.34 0.33 13.24
CA ALA A 109 3.51 -0.56 13.19
C ALA A 109 3.60 -1.35 11.89
N VAL A 110 2.58 -2.15 11.59
CA VAL A 110 2.56 -2.99 10.39
C VAL A 110 2.34 -2.16 9.12
N PRO A 111 1.38 -1.21 9.06
CA PRO A 111 1.23 -0.32 7.92
C PRO A 111 2.51 0.39 7.50
N MET A 112 3.27 0.95 8.43
CA MET A 112 4.53 1.65 8.13
C MET A 112 5.61 0.71 7.64
N ALA A 113 5.67 -0.51 8.16
CA ALA A 113 6.59 -1.53 7.65
C ALA A 113 6.27 -1.91 6.20
N VAL A 114 5.00 -2.13 5.88
CA VAL A 114 4.55 -2.41 4.51
C VAL A 114 4.83 -1.21 3.59
N LEU A 115 4.58 0.01 4.03
CA LEU A 115 4.93 1.21 3.27
C LEU A 115 6.44 1.30 3.01
N THR A 116 7.25 0.97 4.01
CA THR A 116 8.72 0.94 3.86
C THR A 116 9.14 -0.08 2.80
N LEU A 117 8.48 -1.25 2.74
CA LEU A 117 8.69 -2.21 1.65
C LEU A 117 8.41 -1.57 0.27
N PHE A 118 7.29 -0.85 0.11
CA PHE A 118 6.99 -0.13 -1.15
C PHE A 118 8.01 0.98 -1.45
N PHE A 119 8.51 1.66 -0.43
CA PHE A 119 9.56 2.66 -0.57
C PHE A 119 10.86 2.03 -1.10
N GLU A 120 11.27 0.89 -0.54
CA GLU A 120 12.46 0.15 -0.97
C GLU A 120 12.27 -0.50 -2.37
N MET A 121 11.03 -0.80 -2.75
CA MET A 121 10.70 -1.28 -4.10
C MET A 121 10.72 -0.15 -5.15
N ASN A 122 10.68 1.11 -4.75
CA ASN A 122 10.78 2.25 -5.67
C ASN A 122 12.24 2.45 -6.11
N THR A 123 12.73 1.57 -6.98
CA THR A 123 14.13 1.51 -7.41
C THR A 123 14.66 2.77 -8.08
N THR A 124 13.78 3.66 -8.52
CA THR A 124 14.19 4.98 -9.04
C THR A 124 14.70 5.92 -7.96
N GLU A 125 14.46 5.61 -6.70
CA GLU A 125 14.88 6.39 -5.52
C GLU A 125 14.64 7.90 -5.66
N ASN A 126 13.61 8.28 -6.42
CA ASN A 126 13.28 9.66 -6.79
C ASN A 126 12.21 10.29 -5.89
N VAL A 127 11.67 9.57 -4.91
CA VAL A 127 10.65 10.04 -3.96
C VAL A 127 11.25 10.15 -2.57
N SER A 128 11.25 11.35 -1.99
CA SER A 128 11.83 11.56 -0.65
C SER A 128 10.92 11.05 0.46
N VAL A 129 11.53 10.61 1.57
CA VAL A 129 10.82 10.22 2.80
C VAL A 129 9.91 11.34 3.30
N VAL A 130 10.34 12.62 3.19
CA VAL A 130 9.51 13.77 3.57
C VAL A 130 8.22 13.83 2.76
N PHE A 131 8.31 13.58 1.45
CA PHE A 131 7.11 13.56 0.61
C PHE A 131 6.22 12.34 0.90
N VAL A 132 6.80 11.18 1.15
CA VAL A 132 6.07 9.97 1.61
C VAL A 132 5.35 10.26 2.93
N SER A 133 6.02 10.86 3.90
CA SER A 133 5.40 11.26 5.18
C SER A 133 4.24 12.25 4.99
N LYS A 134 4.37 13.20 4.05
CA LYS A 134 3.27 14.09 3.67
C LYS A 134 2.07 13.31 3.09
N LEU A 135 2.32 12.31 2.25
CA LEU A 135 1.24 11.46 1.71
C LEU A 135 0.57 10.64 2.82
N VAL A 136 1.31 10.11 3.78
CA VAL A 136 0.76 9.39 4.93
C VAL A 136 -0.12 10.29 5.77
N LEU A 137 0.42 11.41 6.25
CA LEU A 137 -0.26 12.26 7.23
C LEU A 137 -1.36 13.09 6.57
N VAL A 138 -0.98 13.88 5.56
CA VAL A 138 -1.94 14.79 4.90
C VAL A 138 -2.86 14.02 3.95
N GLY A 139 -2.31 13.08 3.17
CA GLY A 139 -3.10 12.26 2.24
C GLY A 139 -4.06 11.33 2.98
N GLY A 140 -3.58 10.68 4.05
CA GLY A 140 -4.42 9.85 4.92
C GLY A 140 -5.55 10.65 5.56
N ALA A 141 -5.26 11.80 6.17
CA ALA A 141 -6.27 12.66 6.78
C ALA A 141 -7.27 13.20 5.74
N LEU A 142 -6.77 13.65 4.58
CA LEU A 142 -7.62 14.18 3.50
C LEU A 142 -8.55 13.10 2.94
N SER A 143 -8.05 11.87 2.74
CA SER A 143 -8.87 10.75 2.29
C SER A 143 -9.94 10.40 3.32
N PHE A 144 -9.63 10.49 4.61
CA PHE A 144 -10.60 10.26 5.68
C PHE A 144 -11.71 11.33 5.67
N LEU A 145 -11.36 12.60 5.54
CA LEU A 145 -12.32 13.70 5.41
C LEU A 145 -13.23 13.54 4.19
N PHE A 146 -12.66 13.16 3.04
CA PHE A 146 -13.44 12.87 1.84
C PHE A 146 -14.38 11.68 2.04
N THR A 147 -13.93 10.64 2.73
CA THR A 147 -14.76 9.48 3.07
C THR A 147 -16.02 9.92 3.83
N PHE A 148 -15.88 10.72 4.88
CA PHE A 148 -17.04 11.22 5.63
C PHE A 148 -17.98 12.04 4.74
N ALA A 149 -17.46 12.98 3.96
CA ALA A 149 -18.28 13.79 3.05
C ALA A 149 -19.00 12.94 1.99
N LEU A 150 -18.32 11.92 1.45
CA LEU A 150 -18.93 11.04 0.44
C LEU A 150 -19.95 10.07 1.06
N PHE A 151 -19.76 9.59 2.29
CA PHE A 151 -20.76 8.79 2.99
C PHE A 151 -22.04 9.58 3.25
N ASP A 152 -21.93 10.85 3.67
CA ASP A 152 -23.08 11.72 3.84
C ASP A 152 -23.83 11.93 2.51
N TYR A 153 -23.11 12.26 1.45
CA TYR A 153 -23.68 12.51 0.13
C TYR A 153 -24.27 11.26 -0.54
N PHE A 154 -23.59 10.11 -0.43
CA PHE A 154 -24.01 8.83 -1.02
C PHE A 154 -24.62 7.86 0.01
N SER A 155 -25.31 8.36 1.02
CA SER A 155 -25.94 7.56 2.09
C SER A 155 -26.85 6.45 1.59
N ILE A 156 -27.36 6.55 0.36
CA ILE A 156 -28.14 5.48 -0.29
C ILE A 156 -27.32 4.20 -0.49
N LEU A 157 -26.01 4.30 -0.75
CA LEU A 157 -25.15 3.12 -0.91
C LEU A 157 -25.01 2.35 0.40
N GLU A 158 -24.91 3.05 1.53
CA GLU A 158 -24.88 2.43 2.86
C GLU A 158 -26.18 1.70 3.17
N LYS A 159 -27.34 2.30 2.81
CA LYS A 159 -28.65 1.65 2.99
C LYS A 159 -28.79 0.39 2.13
N LEU A 160 -28.19 0.35 0.93
CA LEU A 160 -28.30 -0.79 0.01
C LEU A 160 -27.28 -1.90 0.32
N TYR A 161 -26.06 -1.54 0.71
CA TYR A 161 -24.93 -2.47 0.80
C TYR A 161 -24.30 -2.54 2.20
N GLY A 162 -24.77 -1.77 3.16
CA GLY A 162 -24.21 -1.72 4.50
C GLY A 162 -22.70 -1.37 4.48
N ALA A 163 -21.92 -2.07 5.30
CA ALA A 163 -20.48 -1.87 5.41
C ALA A 163 -19.72 -2.07 4.08
N ALA A 164 -20.26 -2.87 3.14
CA ALA A 164 -19.62 -3.10 1.85
C ALA A 164 -19.56 -1.83 0.97
N SER A 165 -20.45 -0.85 1.20
CA SER A 165 -20.45 0.44 0.52
C SER A 165 -19.12 1.20 0.67
N ALA A 166 -18.37 0.93 1.75
CA ALA A 166 -17.03 1.47 1.98
C ALA A 166 -16.09 1.21 0.80
N GLY A 167 -16.22 0.04 0.12
CA GLY A 167 -15.42 -0.28 -1.05
C GLY A 167 -15.52 0.76 -2.16
N PHE A 168 -16.69 1.34 -2.40
CA PHE A 168 -16.86 2.41 -3.38
C PHE A 168 -16.39 3.77 -2.84
N ILE A 169 -16.87 4.14 -1.67
CA ILE A 169 -16.72 5.47 -1.11
C ILE A 169 -15.25 5.75 -0.76
N GLU A 170 -14.64 4.83 -0.04
CA GLU A 170 -13.26 5.02 0.45
C GLU A 170 -12.21 4.92 -0.65
N GLU A 171 -12.37 4.02 -1.64
CA GLU A 171 -11.38 3.94 -2.72
C GLU A 171 -11.39 5.20 -3.59
N ILE A 172 -12.58 5.79 -3.83
CA ILE A 172 -12.70 7.09 -4.51
C ILE A 172 -12.03 8.19 -3.67
N ALA A 173 -12.29 8.24 -2.37
CA ALA A 173 -11.73 9.23 -1.44
C ALA A 173 -10.20 9.17 -1.38
N LYS A 174 -9.64 7.96 -1.23
CA LYS A 174 -8.19 7.72 -1.19
C LYS A 174 -7.52 8.06 -2.50
N PHE A 175 -8.11 7.64 -3.62
CA PHE A 175 -7.57 7.96 -4.94
C PHE A 175 -7.62 9.47 -5.23
N ALA A 176 -8.69 10.18 -4.83
CA ALA A 176 -8.76 11.63 -4.94
C ALA A 176 -7.62 12.32 -4.15
N ALA A 177 -7.34 11.87 -2.92
CA ALA A 177 -6.25 12.40 -2.12
C ALA A 177 -4.88 12.16 -2.80
N VAL A 178 -4.65 10.97 -3.38
CA VAL A 178 -3.44 10.68 -4.18
C VAL A 178 -3.29 11.68 -5.33
N LEU A 179 -4.37 11.92 -6.09
CA LEU A 179 -4.32 12.84 -7.23
C LEU A 179 -4.09 14.29 -6.82
N ILE A 180 -4.73 14.76 -5.76
CA ILE A 180 -4.56 16.15 -5.26
C ILE A 180 -3.11 16.41 -4.88
N LEU A 181 -2.45 15.47 -4.20
CA LEU A 181 -1.09 15.64 -3.72
C LEU A 181 -0.02 15.28 -4.76
N GLY A 182 -0.32 14.37 -5.70
CA GLY A 182 0.67 13.76 -6.58
C GLY A 182 0.64 14.21 -8.03
N ARG A 183 -0.51 14.68 -8.57
CA ARG A 183 -0.70 14.91 -10.02
C ARG A 183 0.31 15.88 -10.65
N GLN A 184 0.77 16.88 -9.90
CA GLN A 184 1.72 17.87 -10.45
C GLN A 184 3.12 17.27 -10.66
N LEU A 185 3.47 16.24 -9.90
CA LEU A 185 4.80 15.61 -9.92
C LEU A 185 4.91 14.51 -10.97
N ILE A 186 3.78 13.99 -11.49
CA ILE A 186 3.76 12.93 -12.49
C ILE A 186 4.45 13.35 -13.80
N LYS A 187 4.39 14.62 -14.18
CA LYS A 187 5.01 15.15 -15.41
C LYS A 187 6.51 15.42 -15.26
N SER A 188 6.96 15.77 -14.07
CA SER A 188 8.27 16.37 -13.88
C SER A 188 9.26 15.48 -13.10
N ARG A 189 8.81 14.86 -12.04
CA ARG A 189 9.71 14.18 -11.08
C ARG A 189 9.38 12.71 -10.83
N HIS A 190 8.11 12.34 -10.90
CA HIS A 190 7.64 11.02 -10.47
C HIS A 190 6.77 10.35 -11.57
N PRO A 191 7.33 10.10 -12.77
CA PRO A 191 6.57 9.64 -13.93
C PRO A 191 6.37 8.12 -13.99
N PHE A 192 7.00 7.35 -13.10
CA PHE A 192 7.07 5.89 -13.18
C PHE A 192 5.90 5.22 -12.46
N ILE A 193 5.49 4.06 -12.94
CA ILE A 193 4.45 3.24 -12.30
C ILE A 193 4.77 2.97 -10.84
N LEU A 194 6.05 2.73 -10.50
CA LEU A 194 6.51 2.51 -9.12
C LEU A 194 6.22 3.71 -8.21
N ASN A 195 6.31 4.93 -8.74
CA ASN A 195 5.96 6.13 -7.97
C ASN A 195 4.45 6.15 -7.65
N GLY A 196 3.59 5.78 -8.62
CA GLY A 196 2.16 5.67 -8.38
C GLY A 196 1.82 4.63 -7.31
N ILE A 197 2.44 3.45 -7.38
CA ILE A 197 2.30 2.39 -6.37
C ILE A 197 2.69 2.90 -4.99
N LEU A 198 3.84 3.57 -4.86
CA LEU A 198 4.32 4.14 -3.59
C LEU A 198 3.37 5.23 -3.06
N TYR A 199 2.82 6.07 -3.92
CA TYR A 199 1.87 7.12 -3.53
C TYR A 199 0.58 6.54 -2.97
N GLY A 200 0.03 5.54 -3.68
CA GLY A 200 -1.15 4.83 -3.23
C GLY A 200 -0.91 4.10 -1.91
N ALA A 201 0.22 3.41 -1.78
CA ALA A 201 0.62 2.75 -0.54
C ALA A 201 0.74 3.74 0.62
N ALA A 202 1.32 4.93 0.40
CA ALA A 202 1.49 5.94 1.44
C ALA A 202 0.15 6.53 1.92
N VAL A 203 -0.76 6.91 1.00
CA VAL A 203 -2.10 7.39 1.37
C VAL A 203 -2.90 6.26 2.03
N GLY A 204 -2.84 5.04 1.48
CA GLY A 204 -3.49 3.85 2.06
C GLY A 204 -2.98 3.51 3.46
N THR A 205 -1.69 3.70 3.73
CA THR A 205 -1.08 3.55 5.06
C THR A 205 -1.64 4.55 6.06
N GLY A 206 -1.71 5.83 5.68
CA GLY A 206 -2.29 6.86 6.52
C GLY A 206 -3.76 6.59 6.84
N PHE A 207 -4.55 6.25 5.81
CA PHE A 207 -5.96 5.89 5.97
C PHE A 207 -6.11 4.69 6.91
N ALA A 208 -5.40 3.58 6.66
CA ALA A 208 -5.46 2.36 7.47
C ALA A 208 -5.12 2.62 8.94
N GLY A 209 -4.06 3.42 9.21
CA GLY A 209 -3.65 3.76 10.56
C GLY A 209 -4.68 4.59 11.31
N PHE A 210 -5.23 5.64 10.69
CA PHE A 210 -6.26 6.48 11.30
C PHE A 210 -7.56 5.71 11.53
N GLU A 211 -8.00 4.93 10.56
CA GLU A 211 -9.20 4.11 10.68
C GLU A 211 -9.05 3.05 11.78
N ALA A 212 -7.93 2.33 11.80
CA ALA A 212 -7.65 1.33 12.84
C ALA A 212 -7.62 1.95 14.24
N ALA A 213 -7.02 3.14 14.38
CA ALA A 213 -7.01 3.88 15.64
C ALA A 213 -8.42 4.28 16.10
N GLY A 214 -9.27 4.74 15.17
CA GLY A 214 -10.67 5.06 15.44
C GLY A 214 -11.47 3.85 15.91
N TYR A 215 -11.35 2.72 15.21
CA TYR A 215 -12.03 1.47 15.59
C TYR A 215 -11.54 0.92 16.92
N ALA A 216 -10.23 0.95 17.20
CA ALA A 216 -9.66 0.49 18.47
C ALA A 216 -10.17 1.34 19.64
N LEU A 217 -10.14 2.67 19.49
CA LEU A 217 -10.67 3.58 20.50
C LEU A 217 -12.17 3.34 20.73
N ARG A 218 -12.97 3.23 19.68
CA ARG A 218 -14.40 2.95 19.74
C ARG A 218 -14.67 1.65 20.48
N ALA A 219 -14.01 0.56 20.14
CA ALA A 219 -14.17 -0.73 20.79
C ALA A 219 -13.85 -0.66 22.28
N GLY A 220 -12.79 0.06 22.67
CA GLY A 220 -12.44 0.27 24.07
C GLY A 220 -13.51 1.05 24.85
N LEU A 221 -14.06 2.11 24.25
CA LEU A 221 -15.07 2.96 24.89
C LEU A 221 -16.43 2.26 24.99
N GLU A 222 -16.92 1.62 23.93
CA GLU A 222 -18.23 0.96 23.88
C GLU A 222 -18.30 -0.24 24.83
N SER A 223 -17.21 -1.00 24.94
CA SER A 223 -17.14 -2.17 25.84
C SER A 223 -16.60 -1.85 27.22
N ASN A 224 -16.13 -0.62 27.47
CA ASN A 224 -15.38 -0.23 28.67
C ASN A 224 -14.23 -1.21 28.98
N SER A 225 -13.50 -1.64 27.94
CA SER A 225 -12.52 -2.71 28.02
C SER A 225 -11.23 -2.38 27.29
N PHE A 226 -10.13 -2.30 28.04
CA PHE A 226 -8.79 -2.19 27.45
C PHE A 226 -8.45 -3.42 26.57
N LYS A 227 -8.94 -4.60 26.97
CA LYS A 227 -8.73 -5.83 26.17
C LYS A 227 -9.36 -5.70 24.80
N ALA A 228 -10.59 -5.19 24.69
CA ALA A 228 -11.26 -5.01 23.40
C ALA A 228 -10.52 -4.02 22.49
N LEU A 229 -10.02 -2.91 23.07
CA LEU A 229 -9.15 -1.95 22.36
C LEU A 229 -7.90 -2.65 21.81
N ASN A 230 -7.20 -3.40 22.66
CA ASN A 230 -5.95 -4.06 22.31
C ASN A 230 -6.14 -5.19 21.28
N ASP A 231 -7.16 -6.02 21.45
CA ASP A 231 -7.49 -7.10 20.51
C ASP A 231 -7.76 -6.55 19.11
N LEU A 232 -8.43 -5.40 19.02
CA LEU A 232 -8.72 -4.77 17.73
C LEU A 232 -7.47 -4.14 17.08
N ILE A 233 -6.56 -3.56 17.87
CA ILE A 233 -5.24 -3.12 17.36
C ILE A 233 -4.51 -4.30 16.72
N ILE A 234 -4.44 -5.44 17.43
CA ILE A 234 -3.73 -6.63 16.94
C ILE A 234 -4.39 -7.16 15.66
N LEU A 235 -5.71 -7.33 15.68
CA LEU A 235 -6.46 -7.85 14.53
C LEU A 235 -6.26 -6.98 13.28
N ARG A 236 -6.49 -5.67 13.42
CA ARG A 236 -6.36 -4.73 12.29
C ARG A 236 -4.91 -4.58 11.85
N GLY A 237 -3.95 -4.66 12.77
CA GLY A 237 -2.53 -4.69 12.47
C GLY A 237 -2.16 -5.90 11.60
N MET A 238 -2.59 -7.11 11.97
CA MET A 238 -2.32 -8.33 11.20
C MET A 238 -2.97 -8.31 9.80
N LEU A 239 -4.16 -7.73 9.67
CA LEU A 239 -4.88 -7.66 8.40
C LEU A 239 -4.42 -6.51 7.50
N SER A 240 -3.80 -5.47 8.04
CA SER A 240 -3.45 -4.24 7.30
C SER A 240 -2.61 -4.43 6.04
N PRO A 241 -1.69 -5.44 5.94
CA PRO A 241 -0.96 -5.68 4.69
C PRO A 241 -1.83 -6.07 3.51
N PHE A 242 -3.05 -6.55 3.77
CA PHE A 242 -3.96 -7.10 2.77
C PHE A 242 -5.13 -6.16 2.43
N MET A 243 -5.15 -4.96 3.01
CA MET A 243 -6.26 -4.02 2.95
C MET A 243 -5.90 -2.72 2.19
N HIS A 244 -6.25 -1.57 2.74
CA HIS A 244 -6.18 -0.22 2.15
C HIS A 244 -4.85 0.12 1.50
N ILE A 245 -3.72 -0.38 2.04
CA ILE A 245 -2.38 -0.11 1.51
C ILE A 245 -2.25 -0.67 0.10
N THR A 246 -2.63 -1.95 -0.08
CA THR A 246 -2.53 -2.63 -1.38
C THR A 246 -3.60 -2.15 -2.35
N TRP A 247 -4.84 -1.93 -1.90
CA TRP A 247 -5.92 -1.47 -2.77
C TRP A 247 -5.65 -0.09 -3.35
N THR A 248 -5.21 0.86 -2.51
CA THR A 248 -4.87 2.21 -2.98
C THR A 248 -3.58 2.20 -3.83
N ALA A 249 -2.62 1.30 -3.54
CA ALA A 249 -1.44 1.10 -4.38
C ALA A 249 -1.81 0.59 -5.79
N ILE A 250 -2.79 -0.33 -5.89
CA ILE A 250 -3.32 -0.82 -7.17
C ILE A 250 -3.97 0.33 -7.95
N ALA A 251 -4.86 1.09 -7.32
CA ALA A 251 -5.56 2.21 -7.94
C ALA A 251 -4.60 3.28 -8.47
N ALA A 252 -3.64 3.70 -7.66
CA ALA A 252 -2.66 4.72 -8.03
C ALA A 252 -1.66 4.19 -9.07
N GLY A 253 -1.13 2.98 -8.90
CA GLY A 253 -0.25 2.34 -9.89
C GLY A 253 -0.91 2.18 -11.25
N ALA A 254 -2.20 1.81 -11.28
CA ALA A 254 -2.98 1.70 -12.50
C ALA A 254 -3.15 3.06 -13.22
N PHE A 255 -3.36 4.14 -12.46
CA PHE A 255 -3.45 5.47 -13.03
C PHE A 255 -2.10 5.92 -13.62
N TRP A 256 -0.99 5.73 -12.90
CA TRP A 256 0.36 6.04 -13.43
C TRP A 256 0.67 5.23 -14.69
N MET A 257 0.31 3.95 -14.72
CA MET A 257 0.46 3.10 -15.91
C MET A 257 -0.36 3.63 -17.09
N ALA A 258 -1.58 4.08 -16.85
CA ALA A 258 -2.41 4.69 -17.90
C ALA A 258 -1.82 6.02 -18.37
N TYR A 259 -1.32 6.83 -17.42
CA TYR A 259 -0.71 8.13 -17.73
C TYR A 259 0.61 7.99 -18.51
N ALA A 260 1.43 7.00 -18.19
CA ALA A 260 2.66 6.72 -18.97
C ALA A 260 2.37 6.52 -20.46
N LYS A 261 1.20 5.95 -20.81
CA LYS A 261 0.78 5.71 -22.17
C LYS A 261 0.09 6.92 -22.83
N THR A 262 -0.80 7.60 -22.11
CA THR A 262 -1.68 8.63 -22.67
C THR A 262 -1.07 10.02 -22.63
N GLN A 263 -0.18 10.29 -21.68
CA GLN A 263 0.40 11.60 -21.34
C GLN A 263 -0.67 12.68 -21.09
N ASP A 264 -1.92 12.26 -20.82
CA ASP A 264 -3.06 13.12 -20.61
C ASP A 264 -3.86 12.67 -19.38
N PHE A 265 -4.13 13.61 -18.49
CA PHE A 265 -4.79 13.33 -17.20
C PHE A 265 -6.20 12.73 -17.38
N PHE A 266 -7.03 13.38 -18.22
CA PHE A 266 -8.41 12.93 -18.42
C PHE A 266 -8.49 11.63 -19.21
N LYS A 267 -7.68 11.48 -20.24
CA LYS A 267 -7.59 10.21 -20.98
C LYS A 267 -7.14 9.07 -20.08
N SER A 268 -6.28 9.35 -19.11
CA SER A 268 -5.82 8.33 -18.15
C SER A 268 -6.94 7.89 -17.23
N ILE A 269 -7.71 8.82 -16.63
CA ILE A 269 -8.85 8.50 -15.75
C ILE A 269 -9.92 7.67 -16.50
N PHE A 270 -10.19 7.99 -17.74
CA PHE A 270 -11.19 7.29 -18.55
C PHE A 270 -10.61 6.13 -19.37
N SER A 271 -9.34 5.78 -19.18
CA SER A 271 -8.76 4.62 -19.87
C SER A 271 -9.35 3.31 -19.32
N GLY A 272 -9.68 2.38 -20.22
CA GLY A 272 -10.22 1.07 -19.81
C GLY A 272 -9.28 0.30 -18.89
N ARG A 273 -7.94 0.47 -19.04
CA ARG A 273 -6.95 -0.17 -18.18
C ARG A 273 -6.99 0.35 -16.74
N PHE A 274 -7.06 1.66 -16.57
CA PHE A 274 -7.22 2.26 -15.24
C PHE A 274 -8.55 1.84 -14.62
N LEU A 275 -9.67 2.04 -15.35
CA LEU A 275 -11.01 1.74 -14.85
C LEU A 275 -11.16 0.27 -14.42
N SER A 276 -10.58 -0.67 -15.19
CA SER A 276 -10.63 -2.09 -14.83
C SER A 276 -9.88 -2.39 -13.52
N LEU A 277 -8.66 -1.88 -13.35
CA LEU A 277 -7.87 -2.12 -12.14
C LEU A 277 -8.44 -1.37 -10.94
N PHE A 278 -8.96 -0.17 -11.14
CA PHE A 278 -9.66 0.59 -10.11
C PHE A 278 -10.93 -0.15 -9.65
N ALA A 279 -11.73 -0.66 -10.59
CA ALA A 279 -12.92 -1.46 -10.28
C ALA A 279 -12.56 -2.75 -9.54
N ILE A 280 -11.42 -3.38 -9.85
CA ILE A 280 -10.93 -4.54 -9.10
C ILE A 280 -10.57 -4.14 -7.67
N SER A 281 -9.87 -3.02 -7.47
CA SER A 281 -9.56 -2.51 -6.12
C SER A 281 -10.83 -2.26 -5.30
N VAL A 282 -11.80 -1.57 -5.88
CA VAL A 282 -13.12 -1.33 -5.29
C VAL A 282 -13.84 -2.65 -4.99
N GLY A 283 -13.83 -3.59 -5.93
CA GLY A 283 -14.50 -4.90 -5.80
C GLY A 283 -13.89 -5.77 -4.69
N ILE A 284 -12.54 -5.78 -4.57
CA ILE A 284 -11.87 -6.50 -3.49
C ILE A 284 -12.24 -5.88 -2.13
N HIS A 285 -12.24 -4.56 -2.02
CA HIS A 285 -12.63 -3.88 -0.78
C HIS A 285 -14.12 -4.09 -0.45
N PHE A 286 -14.99 -4.02 -1.45
CA PHE A 286 -16.42 -4.32 -1.30
C PHE A 286 -16.62 -5.76 -0.76
N LEU A 287 -15.99 -6.77 -1.39
CA LEU A 287 -16.09 -8.16 -0.96
C LEU A 287 -15.45 -8.41 0.41
N TRP A 288 -14.41 -7.65 0.76
CA TRP A 288 -13.79 -7.70 2.09
C TRP A 288 -14.81 -7.38 3.19
N ASN A 289 -15.59 -6.31 3.01
CA ASN A 289 -16.59 -5.84 3.97
C ASN A 289 -17.97 -6.49 3.78
N PHE A 290 -18.19 -7.23 2.68
CA PHE A 290 -19.49 -7.86 2.43
C PHE A 290 -19.70 -9.03 3.38
N PRO A 291 -20.83 -9.07 4.13
CA PRO A 291 -21.14 -10.10 5.10
C PRO A 291 -21.59 -11.40 4.41
N LEU A 292 -20.69 -12.02 3.64
CA LEU A 292 -20.97 -13.19 2.81
C LEU A 292 -21.46 -14.35 3.66
N ILE A 293 -20.81 -14.57 4.78
CA ILE A 293 -21.06 -15.72 5.67
C ILE A 293 -22.45 -15.63 6.29
N GLU A 294 -22.82 -14.45 6.82
CA GLU A 294 -24.13 -14.18 7.40
C GLU A 294 -25.22 -14.26 6.32
N THR A 295 -24.99 -13.66 5.15
CA THR A 295 -25.96 -13.61 4.05
C THR A 295 -26.36 -14.99 3.54
N PHE A 296 -25.39 -15.93 3.49
CA PHE A 296 -25.60 -17.26 2.94
C PHE A 296 -25.60 -18.39 4.00
N ASN A 297 -25.59 -18.05 5.31
CA ASN A 297 -25.53 -18.98 6.44
C ASN A 297 -24.36 -19.98 6.31
N LEU A 298 -23.19 -19.50 5.94
CA LEU A 298 -22.00 -20.31 5.77
C LEU A 298 -21.21 -20.46 7.09
N PRO A 299 -20.33 -21.44 7.24
CA PRO A 299 -19.44 -21.54 8.40
C PRO A 299 -18.53 -20.31 8.56
N GLU A 300 -18.41 -19.76 9.78
CA GLU A 300 -17.61 -18.57 10.09
C GLU A 300 -16.13 -18.69 9.65
N THR A 301 -15.59 -19.91 9.64
CA THR A 301 -14.22 -20.16 9.17
C THR A 301 -13.98 -19.73 7.72
N LEU A 302 -15.03 -19.71 6.89
CA LEU A 302 -14.93 -19.25 5.50
C LEU A 302 -14.69 -17.74 5.38
N ASP A 303 -15.01 -16.96 6.40
CA ASP A 303 -14.72 -15.53 6.38
C ASP A 303 -13.22 -15.27 6.39
N TYR A 304 -12.47 -15.98 7.23
CA TYR A 304 -11.00 -15.92 7.22
C TYR A 304 -10.40 -16.38 5.89
N VAL A 305 -10.97 -17.42 5.29
CA VAL A 305 -10.55 -17.90 3.96
C VAL A 305 -10.81 -16.82 2.91
N LYS A 306 -11.98 -16.19 2.92
CA LYS A 306 -12.32 -15.06 2.02
C LYS A 306 -11.30 -13.94 2.15
N LEU A 307 -11.03 -13.45 3.38
CA LEU A 307 -10.10 -12.37 3.63
C LEU A 307 -8.68 -12.72 3.17
N PHE A 308 -8.22 -13.94 3.43
CA PHE A 308 -6.91 -14.42 3.01
C PHE A 308 -6.78 -14.47 1.48
N MET A 309 -7.79 -15.01 0.80
CA MET A 309 -7.79 -15.09 -0.67
C MET A 309 -7.84 -13.71 -1.33
N LEU A 310 -8.64 -12.78 -0.81
CA LEU A 310 -8.67 -11.39 -1.29
C LEU A 310 -7.33 -10.68 -1.06
N GLY A 311 -6.68 -10.95 0.07
CA GLY A 311 -5.35 -10.43 0.37
C GLY A 311 -4.29 -10.95 -0.60
N ILE A 312 -4.25 -12.26 -0.88
CA ILE A 312 -3.35 -12.85 -1.87
C ILE A 312 -3.59 -12.22 -3.24
N LEU A 313 -4.86 -12.11 -3.67
CA LEU A 313 -5.22 -11.49 -4.94
C LEU A 313 -4.69 -10.05 -5.04
N SER A 314 -4.84 -9.27 -3.97
CA SER A 314 -4.31 -7.89 -3.91
C SER A 314 -2.80 -7.85 -4.13
N TRP A 315 -2.05 -8.70 -3.44
CA TRP A 315 -0.59 -8.77 -3.60
C TRP A 315 -0.16 -9.28 -4.98
N MET A 316 -0.87 -10.24 -5.56
CA MET A 316 -0.59 -10.69 -6.93
C MET A 316 -0.71 -9.54 -7.93
N ILE A 317 -1.72 -8.70 -7.79
CA ILE A 317 -1.93 -7.53 -8.66
C ILE A 317 -0.84 -6.48 -8.41
N VAL A 318 -0.51 -6.19 -7.13
CA VAL A 318 0.57 -5.27 -6.77
C VAL A 318 1.90 -5.72 -7.36
N PHE A 319 2.28 -6.98 -7.21
CA PHE A 319 3.53 -7.49 -7.77
C PHE A 319 3.55 -7.44 -9.29
N ARG A 320 2.42 -7.73 -9.95
CA ARG A 320 2.32 -7.59 -11.40
C ARG A 320 2.50 -6.14 -11.86
N LEU A 321 1.89 -5.18 -11.15
CA LEU A 321 2.09 -3.76 -11.43
C LEU A 321 3.53 -3.32 -11.17
N ALA A 322 4.13 -3.75 -10.07
CA ALA A 322 5.53 -3.45 -9.75
C ALA A 322 6.47 -4.00 -10.82
N PHE A 323 6.25 -5.24 -11.25
CA PHE A 323 7.02 -5.84 -12.33
C PHE A 323 6.89 -5.06 -13.65
N THR A 324 5.68 -4.61 -13.99
CA THR A 324 5.45 -3.71 -15.14
C THR A 324 6.20 -2.39 -14.97
N GLY A 325 6.26 -1.85 -13.75
CA GLY A 325 7.05 -0.65 -13.43
C GLY A 325 8.56 -0.86 -13.62
N PHE A 326 9.10 -2.01 -13.20
CA PHE A 326 10.50 -2.33 -13.46
C PHE A 326 10.80 -2.45 -14.97
N GLN A 327 9.89 -3.04 -15.74
CA GLN A 327 10.02 -3.08 -17.21
C GLN A 327 9.95 -1.69 -17.85
N GLU A 328 9.02 -0.83 -17.40
CA GLU A 328 8.91 0.55 -17.88
C GLU A 328 10.23 1.31 -17.76
N ILE A 329 10.87 1.20 -16.61
CA ILE A 329 12.12 1.88 -16.36
C ILE A 329 13.22 1.36 -17.31
N ARG A 330 13.33 0.04 -17.49
CA ARG A 330 14.32 -0.56 -18.41
C ARG A 330 14.17 -0.07 -19.84
N ILE A 331 12.92 0.00 -20.33
CA ILE A 331 12.65 0.50 -21.70
C ILE A 331 13.12 1.95 -21.85
N LYS A 332 12.84 2.79 -20.84
CA LYS A 332 13.28 4.21 -20.87
C LYS A 332 14.79 4.41 -20.83
N LEU A 333 15.55 3.41 -20.40
CA LEU A 333 17.02 3.48 -20.46
C LEU A 333 17.60 3.09 -21.81
N GLN A 334 16.87 2.28 -22.57
CA GLN A 334 17.30 1.83 -23.90
C GLN A 334 16.90 2.81 -25.01
N SER A 335 15.97 3.73 -24.73
CA SER A 335 15.52 4.80 -25.64
C SER A 335 16.35 6.08 -25.50
#